data_aa5c436514f0fb53cc52b4c3c81343ce
#
_entry.id   aa5c436514f0fb53cc52b4c3c81343ce
#
_cell.length_a   1.000
_cell.length_b   1.000
_cell.length_c   1.000
_cell.angle_alpha   90.00
_cell.angle_beta   90.00
_cell.angle_gamma   90.00
#
_symmetry.space_group_name_H-M   'P 1'
#
loop_
_entity.id
_entity.type
_entity.pdbx_description
1 polymer ?
#
loop_
_entity_poly.entity_id
_entity_poly.type
_entity_poly.pdbx_seq_one_letter_code
_entity_poly.pdbx_strand_id
1 'polypeptide(L)'
;MGQATLRMALVTAVAILVTPAIAAADHGAAPIHPGVMTFTAGGQCTSNFVFRDGAGTYLGQAAHCAGTGAATDTDGCDSGSQPLGTPVEVDGATRPASLVYSSWLTMQGRGEADPDACAYNDFALVKLDPADIAAIDPTVPGLGGPTSVGGPGAGLGDTVFTYGNSSLRAGISQLRPKQGVVIQSEGNNWSRTVLTATPGIPGDSGSGFLSATGQAIGTLSTLQVLPIAGTNGVGDLSKELGYMRANSSFSGVQLVPGTRPFRGDLLQAILSG
;
A
#
# COMPACT_ATOMS: atom_id res chain seq x y z
N MET A 1 -69.65 -53.26 0.20
CA MET A 1 -69.66 -51.89 -0.32
C MET A 1 -68.83 -51.05 0.65
N GLY A 2 -67.55 -50.87 0.37
CA GLY A 2 -66.64 -50.06 1.21
C GLY A 2 -66.25 -48.81 0.48
N GLN A 3 -66.56 -47.66 1.05
CA GLN A 3 -66.17 -46.35 0.51
C GLN A 3 -64.72 -46.05 0.96
N ALA A 4 -63.85 -45.90 -0.01
CA ALA A 4 -62.49 -45.42 0.21
C ALA A 4 -62.49 -43.87 0.19
N THR A 5 -62.23 -43.24 1.35
CA THR A 5 -62.04 -41.82 1.49
C THR A 5 -60.60 -41.42 1.09
N LEU A 6 -60.47 -40.73 -0.02
CA LEU A 6 -59.20 -40.15 -0.51
C LEU A 6 -58.86 -38.91 0.34
N ARG A 7 -57.82 -38.99 1.15
CA ARG A 7 -57.27 -37.82 1.89
C ARG A 7 -56.29 -37.09 0.99
N MET A 8 -56.68 -35.91 0.57
CA MET A 8 -55.84 -34.99 -0.20
C MET A 8 -54.93 -34.23 0.78
N ALA A 9 -53.62 -34.52 0.74
CA ALA A 9 -52.64 -33.79 1.54
C ALA A 9 -52.29 -32.49 0.81
N LEU A 10 -52.59 -31.38 1.46
CA LEU A 10 -52.25 -30.03 1.01
C LEU A 10 -50.74 -29.79 1.35
N VAL A 11 -49.89 -29.78 0.35
CA VAL A 11 -48.46 -29.40 0.52
C VAL A 11 -48.37 -27.87 0.39
N THR A 12 -48.24 -27.19 1.50
CA THR A 12 -47.97 -25.74 1.52
C THR A 12 -46.52 -25.50 1.19
N ALA A 13 -46.19 -25.04 0.00
CA ALA A 13 -44.86 -24.58 -0.38
C ALA A 13 -44.59 -23.22 0.29
N VAL A 14 -43.68 -23.20 1.26
CA VAL A 14 -43.12 -21.97 1.82
C VAL A 14 -42.06 -21.44 0.86
N ALA A 15 -42.43 -20.41 0.08
CA ALA A 15 -41.48 -19.67 -0.72
C ALA A 15 -40.61 -18.80 0.21
N ILE A 16 -39.37 -19.20 0.43
CA ILE A 16 -38.37 -18.35 1.10
C ILE A 16 -37.95 -17.29 0.09
N LEU A 17 -38.45 -16.07 0.25
CA LEU A 17 -37.95 -14.88 -0.44
C LEU A 17 -36.56 -14.57 0.08
N VAL A 18 -35.53 -15.06 -0.61
CA VAL A 18 -34.16 -14.58 -0.44
C VAL A 18 -34.10 -13.19 -1.09
N THR A 19 -34.27 -12.15 -0.29
CA THR A 19 -33.93 -10.81 -0.75
C THR A 19 -32.41 -10.77 -0.88
N PRO A 20 -31.84 -10.46 -2.09
CA PRO A 20 -30.43 -10.18 -2.17
C PRO A 20 -30.14 -8.97 -1.29
N ALA A 21 -29.32 -9.13 -0.26
CA ALA A 21 -28.71 -7.99 0.41
C ALA A 21 -27.87 -7.29 -0.66
N ILE A 22 -28.37 -6.18 -1.18
CA ILE A 22 -27.57 -5.25 -1.97
C ILE A 22 -26.50 -4.77 -0.97
N ALA A 23 -25.29 -5.34 -1.09
CA ALA A 23 -24.14 -4.77 -0.41
C ALA A 23 -24.11 -3.30 -0.82
N ALA A 24 -24.25 -2.40 0.17
CA ALA A 24 -24.08 -1.00 -0.08
C ALA A 24 -22.67 -0.85 -0.66
N ALA A 25 -22.59 -0.57 -1.95
CA ALA A 25 -21.36 -0.13 -2.56
C ALA A 25 -20.83 1.01 -1.67
N ASP A 26 -19.55 1.01 -1.38
CA ASP A 26 -18.89 2.07 -0.61
C ASP A 26 -19.04 3.37 -1.42
N HIS A 27 -20.20 4.01 -1.28
CA HIS A 27 -20.54 5.24 -1.98
C HIS A 27 -19.68 6.35 -1.38
N GLY A 28 -18.49 6.57 -1.95
CA GLY A 28 -17.72 7.76 -1.72
C GLY A 28 -16.33 7.56 -1.14
N ALA A 29 -15.61 6.51 -1.50
CA ALA A 29 -14.16 6.58 -1.36
C ALA A 29 -13.67 7.79 -2.15
N ALA A 30 -12.97 8.71 -1.49
CA ALA A 30 -12.36 9.82 -2.21
C ALA A 30 -11.44 9.25 -3.31
N PRO A 31 -11.36 9.90 -4.48
CA PRO A 31 -10.61 9.34 -5.61
C PRO A 31 -9.12 9.14 -5.32
N ILE A 32 -8.54 9.88 -4.35
CA ILE A 32 -7.12 9.76 -3.96
C ILE A 32 -7.06 9.15 -2.55
N HIS A 33 -6.44 7.98 -2.45
CA HIS A 33 -6.30 7.25 -1.18
C HIS A 33 -5.01 6.40 -1.19
N PRO A 34 -4.55 5.87 -0.04
CA PRO A 34 -3.52 4.84 -0.01
C PRO A 34 -3.88 3.67 -0.94
N GLY A 35 -2.96 3.28 -1.80
CA GLY A 35 -3.22 2.23 -2.78
C GLY A 35 -3.68 2.70 -4.16
N VAL A 36 -3.77 4.01 -4.44
CA VAL A 36 -3.94 4.48 -5.83
C VAL A 36 -2.69 4.21 -6.66
N MET A 37 -2.87 4.00 -7.96
CA MET A 37 -1.74 3.89 -8.88
C MET A 37 -1.03 5.25 -9.00
N THR A 38 0.29 5.18 -9.11
CA THR A 38 1.15 6.33 -9.46
C THR A 38 1.99 5.97 -10.67
N PHE A 39 2.21 6.94 -11.57
CA PHE A 39 3.02 6.73 -12.77
C PHE A 39 4.10 7.81 -12.83
N THR A 40 5.36 7.38 -12.74
CA THR A 40 6.53 8.25 -12.83
C THR A 40 7.31 7.89 -14.08
N ALA A 41 7.40 8.80 -15.05
CA ALA A 41 8.08 8.56 -16.33
C ALA A 41 7.64 7.24 -17.03
N GLY A 42 6.37 6.85 -16.87
CA GLY A 42 5.79 5.62 -17.43
C GLY A 42 5.92 4.36 -16.55
N GLY A 43 6.69 4.39 -15.46
CA GLY A 43 6.74 3.31 -14.48
C GLY A 43 5.52 3.33 -13.56
N GLN A 44 4.78 2.21 -13.47
CA GLN A 44 3.59 2.10 -12.61
C GLN A 44 3.97 1.57 -11.22
N CYS A 45 3.49 2.26 -10.20
CA CYS A 45 3.60 1.88 -8.78
C CYS A 45 2.26 2.04 -8.06
N THR A 46 2.25 1.73 -6.77
CA THR A 46 1.11 1.90 -5.85
C THR A 46 1.55 2.82 -4.71
N SER A 47 0.75 3.85 -4.39
CA SER A 47 1.04 4.72 -3.25
C SER A 47 0.89 3.98 -1.91
N ASN A 48 1.68 4.36 -0.89
CA ASN A 48 1.52 3.82 0.45
C ASN A 48 0.52 4.61 1.30
N PHE A 49 0.92 5.73 1.86
CA PHE A 49 0.11 6.50 2.81
C PHE A 49 0.12 7.99 2.45
N VAL A 50 -0.79 8.73 3.10
CA VAL A 50 -0.84 10.19 3.01
C VAL A 50 0.04 10.79 4.11
N PHE A 51 0.84 11.77 3.73
CA PHE A 51 1.68 12.55 4.64
C PHE A 51 1.40 14.04 4.48
N ARG A 52 1.74 14.82 5.51
CA ARG A 52 1.55 16.28 5.50
C ARG A 52 2.59 16.97 6.35
N ASP A 53 2.91 18.20 5.94
CA ASP A 53 3.61 19.22 6.75
C ASP A 53 3.04 20.62 6.46
N GLY A 54 3.74 21.68 6.89
CA GLY A 54 3.35 23.07 6.62
C GLY A 54 3.49 23.48 5.15
N ALA A 55 4.20 22.71 4.31
CA ALA A 55 4.48 23.01 2.91
C ALA A 55 3.59 22.24 1.92
N GLY A 56 2.87 21.18 2.39
CA GLY A 56 1.97 20.44 1.50
C GLY A 56 1.42 19.14 2.02
N THR A 57 0.71 18.46 1.12
CA THR A 57 0.20 17.09 1.29
C THR A 57 0.86 16.19 0.27
N TYR A 58 1.24 15.00 0.69
CA TYR A 58 2.05 14.08 -0.09
C TYR A 58 1.46 12.67 -0.06
N LEU A 59 1.65 11.94 -1.16
CA LEU A 59 1.60 10.48 -1.15
C LEU A 59 3.01 9.93 -1.02
N GLY A 60 3.18 8.89 -0.22
CA GLY A 60 4.40 8.12 -0.22
C GLY A 60 4.36 7.04 -1.31
N GLN A 61 5.52 6.70 -1.85
CA GLN A 61 5.75 5.55 -2.74
C GLN A 61 7.18 5.03 -2.55
N ALA A 62 7.58 3.99 -3.25
CA ALA A 62 8.97 3.56 -3.28
C ALA A 62 9.83 4.51 -4.13
N ALA A 63 11.10 4.68 -3.79
CA ALA A 63 12.03 5.52 -4.55
C ALA A 63 12.31 4.92 -5.94
N HIS A 64 12.41 3.58 -6.04
CA HIS A 64 12.61 2.89 -7.31
C HIS A 64 11.47 3.11 -8.32
N CYS A 65 10.30 3.60 -7.89
CA CYS A 65 9.21 4.02 -8.80
C CYS A 65 9.62 5.16 -9.74
N ALA A 66 10.65 5.90 -9.37
CA ALA A 66 11.30 6.90 -10.21
C ALA A 66 12.65 6.42 -10.78
N GLY A 67 12.96 5.13 -10.67
CA GLY A 67 14.20 4.54 -11.18
C GLY A 67 14.33 4.65 -12.70
N THR A 68 15.57 4.80 -13.19
CA THR A 68 15.90 4.85 -14.62
C THR A 68 16.71 3.64 -15.08
N GLY A 69 17.12 2.78 -14.14
CA GLY A 69 17.88 1.56 -14.38
C GLY A 69 17.01 0.33 -14.64
N ALA A 70 17.63 -0.85 -14.56
CA ALA A 70 16.89 -2.11 -14.64
C ALA A 70 16.03 -2.33 -13.39
N ALA A 71 14.93 -3.08 -13.54
CA ALA A 71 14.02 -3.39 -12.41
C ALA A 71 14.69 -4.21 -11.28
N THR A 72 15.90 -4.73 -11.53
CA THR A 72 16.73 -5.43 -10.56
C THR A 72 17.72 -4.53 -9.82
N ASP A 73 17.83 -3.25 -10.21
CA ASP A 73 18.69 -2.28 -9.57
C ASP A 73 18.00 -1.77 -8.31
N THR A 74 18.37 -2.33 -7.16
CA THR A 74 17.72 -2.05 -5.87
C THR A 74 18.65 -1.34 -4.87
N ASP A 75 19.92 -1.15 -5.20
CA ASP A 75 20.86 -0.36 -4.37
C ASP A 75 20.63 1.14 -4.63
N GLY A 76 20.03 1.81 -3.66
CA GLY A 76 19.66 3.22 -3.80
C GLY A 76 20.87 4.18 -3.85
N CYS A 77 22.07 3.72 -3.46
CA CYS A 77 23.29 4.55 -3.55
C CYS A 77 23.87 4.60 -4.95
N ASP A 78 23.60 3.58 -5.79
CA ASP A 78 24.20 3.44 -7.12
C ASP A 78 23.16 3.46 -8.25
N SER A 79 21.89 3.18 -7.95
CA SER A 79 20.83 3.10 -8.97
C SER A 79 20.42 4.47 -9.50
N GLY A 80 20.20 4.56 -10.82
CA GLY A 80 19.71 5.79 -11.44
C GLY A 80 18.28 6.15 -11.04
N SER A 81 17.99 7.44 -10.90
CA SER A 81 16.67 7.96 -10.54
C SER A 81 16.31 9.21 -11.35
N GLN A 82 15.01 9.40 -11.62
CA GLN A 82 14.49 10.65 -12.15
C GLN A 82 14.78 11.79 -11.18
N PRO A 83 15.03 13.02 -11.67
CA PRO A 83 15.29 14.17 -10.81
C PRO A 83 14.07 14.59 -10.01
N LEU A 84 14.29 15.27 -8.87
CA LEU A 84 13.21 15.94 -8.16
C LEU A 84 12.53 16.97 -9.07
N GLY A 85 11.21 17.12 -8.91
CA GLY A 85 10.36 17.92 -9.79
C GLY A 85 9.75 17.13 -10.94
N THR A 86 10.14 15.86 -11.16
CA THR A 86 9.52 15.01 -12.18
C THR A 86 8.03 14.89 -11.94
N PRO A 87 7.17 15.14 -12.96
CA PRO A 87 5.73 14.95 -12.86
C PRO A 87 5.38 13.49 -12.55
N VAL A 88 4.40 13.29 -11.69
CA VAL A 88 3.84 11.98 -11.33
C VAL A 88 2.34 12.03 -11.58
N GLU A 89 1.84 11.16 -12.44
CA GLU A 89 0.40 10.96 -12.60
C GLU A 89 -0.10 10.13 -11.43
N VAL A 90 -1.20 10.54 -10.82
CA VAL A 90 -1.83 9.86 -9.68
C VAL A 90 -3.28 9.58 -10.03
N ASP A 91 -3.69 8.31 -9.93
CA ASP A 91 -5.08 7.95 -10.15
C ASP A 91 -6.00 8.74 -9.23
N GLY A 92 -7.07 9.32 -9.82
CA GLY A 92 -8.02 10.15 -9.11
C GLY A 92 -7.61 11.61 -8.96
N ALA A 93 -6.37 11.99 -9.23
CA ALA A 93 -5.96 13.39 -9.25
C ALA A 93 -6.38 14.09 -10.55
N THR A 94 -6.70 15.37 -10.45
CA THR A 94 -7.07 16.21 -11.60
C THR A 94 -5.85 16.91 -12.24
N ARG A 95 -4.73 16.92 -11.52
CA ARG A 95 -3.45 17.54 -11.95
C ARG A 95 -2.29 16.62 -11.64
N PRO A 96 -1.21 16.69 -12.45
CA PRO A 96 0.02 15.96 -12.12
C PRO A 96 0.56 16.39 -10.76
N ALA A 97 0.94 15.41 -9.96
CA ALA A 97 1.72 15.60 -8.75
C ALA A 97 3.21 15.75 -9.11
N SER A 98 4.07 15.94 -8.12
CA SER A 98 5.51 16.13 -8.34
C SER A 98 6.33 15.28 -7.38
N LEU A 99 7.35 14.58 -7.87
CA LEU A 99 8.36 13.92 -7.05
C LEU A 99 9.17 14.98 -6.31
N VAL A 100 9.04 15.04 -4.98
CA VAL A 100 9.71 16.09 -4.17
C VAL A 100 10.77 15.56 -3.23
N TYR A 101 10.75 14.25 -2.94
CA TYR A 101 11.75 13.57 -2.15
C TYR A 101 11.99 12.17 -2.73
N SER A 102 13.24 11.75 -2.77
CA SER A 102 13.69 10.39 -3.04
C SER A 102 14.84 10.05 -2.09
N SER A 103 14.71 8.93 -1.38
CA SER A 103 15.80 8.43 -0.53
C SER A 103 17.05 8.14 -1.36
N TRP A 104 16.91 7.59 -2.57
CA TRP A 104 18.00 7.28 -3.46
C TRP A 104 18.81 8.54 -3.83
N LEU A 105 18.13 9.58 -4.32
CA LEU A 105 18.80 10.86 -4.64
C LEU A 105 19.42 11.51 -3.40
N THR A 106 18.79 11.36 -2.24
CA THR A 106 19.31 11.91 -0.98
C THR A 106 20.57 11.16 -0.54
N MET A 107 20.56 9.82 -0.59
CA MET A 107 21.72 8.98 -0.26
C MET A 107 22.91 9.29 -1.19
N GLN A 108 22.69 9.32 -2.49
CA GLN A 108 23.71 9.66 -3.50
C GLN A 108 24.27 11.06 -3.29
N GLY A 109 23.40 12.07 -3.09
CA GLY A 109 23.82 13.45 -2.87
C GLY A 109 24.62 13.68 -1.59
N ARG A 110 24.51 12.78 -0.61
CA ARG A 110 25.22 12.84 0.66
C ARG A 110 26.45 11.92 0.71
N GLY A 111 26.62 11.04 -0.27
CA GLY A 111 27.64 9.99 -0.25
C GLY A 111 27.38 9.01 0.89
N GLU A 112 26.15 8.49 1.02
CA GLU A 112 25.79 7.49 2.03
C GLU A 112 26.73 6.28 1.96
N ALA A 113 27.14 5.78 3.10
CA ALA A 113 28.09 4.66 3.22
C ALA A 113 27.55 3.50 4.07
N ASP A 114 26.38 3.64 4.69
CA ASP A 114 25.72 2.55 5.39
C ASP A 114 25.13 1.56 4.36
N PRO A 115 25.69 0.33 4.25
CA PRO A 115 25.26 -0.63 3.25
C PRO A 115 23.80 -1.06 3.44
N ASP A 116 23.28 -1.05 4.66
CA ASP A 116 21.89 -1.40 4.93
C ASP A 116 20.94 -0.28 4.48
N ALA A 117 21.32 0.99 4.68
CA ALA A 117 20.55 2.12 4.15
C ALA A 117 20.55 2.10 2.61
N CYS A 118 21.71 1.86 1.97
CA CYS A 118 21.83 1.78 0.52
C CYS A 118 20.94 0.66 -0.07
N ALA A 119 20.93 -0.51 0.56
CA ALA A 119 20.22 -1.68 0.07
C ALA A 119 18.70 -1.63 0.29
N TYR A 120 18.21 -0.93 1.34
CA TYR A 120 16.84 -1.09 1.82
C TYR A 120 16.05 0.21 2.01
N ASN A 121 16.68 1.39 1.92
CA ASN A 121 15.97 2.66 2.04
C ASN A 121 15.35 3.05 0.69
N ASP A 122 14.11 2.68 0.50
CA ASP A 122 13.41 2.81 -0.78
C ASP A 122 12.11 3.60 -0.62
N PHE A 123 12.22 4.87 -0.25
CA PHE A 123 11.09 5.76 0.03
C PHE A 123 11.15 7.06 -0.74
N ALA A 124 10.00 7.49 -1.26
CA ALA A 124 9.84 8.76 -1.95
C ALA A 124 8.54 9.46 -1.55
N LEU A 125 8.51 10.79 -1.68
CA LEU A 125 7.31 11.62 -1.55
C LEU A 125 6.92 12.25 -2.86
N VAL A 126 5.64 12.15 -3.17
CA VAL A 126 4.97 12.78 -4.30
C VAL A 126 4.03 13.87 -3.77
N LYS A 127 4.32 15.13 -4.06
CA LYS A 127 3.52 16.27 -3.62
C LYS A 127 2.30 16.43 -4.50
N LEU A 128 1.12 16.39 -3.90
CA LEU A 128 -0.15 16.60 -4.57
C LEU A 128 -0.40 18.09 -4.86
N ASP A 129 -1.10 18.37 -5.95
CA ASP A 129 -1.57 19.73 -6.26
C ASP A 129 -2.60 20.18 -5.20
N PRO A 130 -2.59 21.44 -4.75
CA PRO A 130 -3.58 21.95 -3.80
C PRO A 130 -5.04 21.77 -4.24
N ALA A 131 -5.31 21.75 -5.56
CA ALA A 131 -6.66 21.53 -6.09
C ALA A 131 -7.23 20.14 -5.77
N ASP A 132 -6.36 19.15 -5.56
CA ASP A 132 -6.76 17.76 -5.33
C ASP A 132 -6.84 17.38 -3.84
N ILE A 133 -6.45 18.27 -2.91
CA ILE A 133 -6.40 17.96 -1.47
C ILE A 133 -7.78 17.57 -0.91
N ALA A 134 -8.86 18.22 -1.38
CA ALA A 134 -10.22 17.91 -0.94
C ALA A 134 -10.71 16.52 -1.40
N ALA A 135 -10.02 15.92 -2.37
CA ALA A 135 -10.33 14.61 -2.93
C ALA A 135 -9.58 13.46 -2.24
N ILE A 136 -8.87 13.73 -1.12
CA ILE A 136 -8.04 12.74 -0.43
C ILE A 136 -8.82 12.11 0.73
N ASP A 137 -8.87 10.78 0.76
CA ASP A 137 -9.15 9.99 1.97
C ASP A 137 -7.87 9.27 2.41
N PRO A 138 -7.28 9.57 3.56
CA PRO A 138 -6.06 8.91 4.03
C PRO A 138 -6.27 7.46 4.49
N THR A 139 -7.47 6.91 4.34
CA THR A 139 -7.84 5.57 4.78
C THR A 139 -7.48 4.51 3.74
N VAL A 140 -6.86 3.41 4.18
CA VAL A 140 -6.60 2.24 3.31
C VAL A 140 -7.93 1.56 2.97
N PRO A 141 -8.28 1.41 1.68
CA PRO A 141 -9.56 0.83 1.26
C PRO A 141 -9.79 -0.57 1.86
N GLY A 142 -11.00 -0.81 2.33
CA GLY A 142 -11.42 -2.08 2.90
C GLY A 142 -10.79 -2.44 4.25
N LEU A 143 -9.55 -2.01 4.51
CA LEU A 143 -8.81 -2.32 5.74
C LEU A 143 -8.99 -1.28 6.85
N GLY A 144 -9.21 -0.01 6.49
CA GLY A 144 -9.15 1.08 7.46
C GLY A 144 -7.71 1.44 7.87
N GLY A 145 -7.54 2.36 8.84
CA GLY A 145 -6.23 2.88 9.21
C GLY A 145 -5.58 3.74 8.09
N PRO A 146 -4.31 4.10 8.18
CA PRO A 146 -3.38 3.79 9.29
C PRO A 146 -3.76 4.52 10.59
N THR A 147 -3.40 3.94 11.74
CA THR A 147 -3.64 4.57 13.05
C THR A 147 -2.51 5.52 13.46
N SER A 148 -1.29 5.17 13.12
CA SER A 148 -0.05 5.91 13.39
C SER A 148 1.11 5.31 12.59
N VAL A 149 2.30 5.87 12.66
CA VAL A 149 3.53 5.16 12.24
C VAL A 149 3.87 4.15 13.33
N GLY A 150 4.12 2.90 12.94
CA GLY A 150 4.60 1.87 13.85
C GLY A 150 6.02 2.17 14.34
N GLY A 151 6.35 1.64 15.52
CA GLY A 151 7.73 1.59 16.03
C GLY A 151 8.59 0.64 15.19
N PRO A 152 9.66 0.01 15.73
CA PRO A 152 10.62 -0.77 14.95
C PRO A 152 9.98 -1.97 14.25
N GLY A 153 9.10 -1.70 13.29
CA GLY A 153 8.48 -2.65 12.37
C GLY A 153 7.73 -3.83 12.99
N ALA A 154 7.20 -4.69 12.13
CA ALA A 154 6.66 -5.99 12.52
C ALA A 154 7.79 -6.99 12.72
N GLY A 155 7.70 -7.82 13.75
CA GLY A 155 8.65 -8.89 14.06
C GLY A 155 8.32 -10.21 13.34
N LEU A 156 9.23 -11.18 13.46
CA LEU A 156 9.03 -12.53 12.95
C LEU A 156 7.71 -13.14 13.48
N GLY A 157 6.89 -13.65 12.57
CA GLY A 157 5.59 -14.25 12.87
C GLY A 157 4.43 -13.26 12.96
N ASP A 158 4.70 -11.95 12.94
CA ASP A 158 3.64 -10.95 13.01
C ASP A 158 2.80 -10.94 11.72
N THR A 159 1.48 -10.82 11.92
CA THR A 159 0.54 -10.62 10.82
C THR A 159 0.60 -9.19 10.31
N VAL A 160 0.61 -9.04 9.00
CA VAL A 160 0.63 -7.75 8.32
C VAL A 160 -0.42 -7.69 7.21
N PHE A 161 -0.84 -6.49 6.87
CA PHE A 161 -1.85 -6.22 5.83
C PHE A 161 -1.31 -5.20 4.84
N THR A 162 -1.71 -5.32 3.58
CA THR A 162 -1.36 -4.35 2.54
C THR A 162 -2.46 -4.24 1.50
N TYR A 163 -2.41 -3.16 0.71
CA TYR A 163 -3.32 -2.93 -0.40
C TYR A 163 -2.49 -2.54 -1.64
N GLY A 164 -2.26 -3.52 -2.51
CA GLY A 164 -1.54 -3.31 -3.77
C GLY A 164 -2.50 -3.10 -4.93
N ASN A 165 -2.09 -2.36 -5.95
CA ASN A 165 -2.93 -2.02 -7.09
C ASN A 165 -2.19 -2.11 -8.43
N SER A 166 -1.57 -3.26 -8.69
CA SER A 166 -0.89 -3.52 -9.96
C SER A 166 -1.87 -3.60 -11.13
N SER A 167 -1.58 -2.90 -12.22
CA SER A 167 -2.33 -3.01 -13.49
C SER A 167 -2.27 -4.41 -14.09
N LEU A 168 -1.25 -5.21 -13.76
CA LEU A 168 -1.13 -6.60 -14.20
C LEU A 168 -2.21 -7.52 -13.61
N ARG A 169 -2.97 -7.06 -12.62
CA ARG A 169 -4.14 -7.78 -12.08
C ARG A 169 -5.43 -7.52 -12.86
N ALA A 170 -5.34 -6.83 -14.00
CA ALA A 170 -6.47 -6.57 -14.91
C ALA A 170 -7.71 -5.96 -14.21
N GLY A 171 -7.50 -5.13 -13.18
CA GLY A 171 -8.58 -4.46 -12.45
C GLY A 171 -9.35 -5.33 -11.45
N ILE A 172 -8.90 -6.56 -11.18
CA ILE A 172 -9.55 -7.46 -10.19
C ILE A 172 -9.33 -6.89 -8.79
N SER A 173 -10.33 -6.17 -8.27
CA SER A 173 -10.26 -5.46 -6.98
C SER A 173 -10.03 -6.40 -5.79
N GLN A 174 -10.57 -7.63 -5.84
CA GLN A 174 -10.41 -8.66 -4.81
C GLN A 174 -8.96 -9.09 -4.57
N LEU A 175 -8.05 -8.80 -5.49
CA LEU A 175 -6.63 -9.10 -5.37
C LEU A 175 -5.80 -7.93 -4.81
N ARG A 176 -6.44 -6.79 -4.54
CA ARG A 176 -5.76 -5.60 -3.99
C ARG A 176 -5.46 -5.73 -2.51
N PRO A 177 -6.45 -6.03 -1.62
CA PRO A 177 -6.15 -6.25 -0.21
C PRO A 177 -5.44 -7.60 -0.02
N LYS A 178 -4.42 -7.62 0.83
CA LYS A 178 -3.60 -8.80 1.10
C LYS A 178 -3.31 -8.88 2.59
N GLN A 179 -3.17 -10.11 3.06
CA GLN A 179 -2.69 -10.43 4.40
C GLN A 179 -1.47 -11.34 4.27
N GLY A 180 -0.50 -11.13 5.13
CA GLY A 180 0.72 -11.91 5.16
C GLY A 180 1.30 -12.04 6.56
N VAL A 181 2.46 -12.65 6.61
CA VAL A 181 3.23 -12.85 7.82
C VAL A 181 4.70 -12.50 7.57
N VAL A 182 5.33 -11.85 8.53
CA VAL A 182 6.78 -11.59 8.49
C VAL A 182 7.53 -12.89 8.74
N ILE A 183 8.41 -13.26 7.82
CA ILE A 183 9.20 -14.50 7.92
C ILE A 183 10.69 -14.25 8.16
N GLN A 184 11.18 -13.03 7.93
CA GLN A 184 12.57 -12.66 8.15
C GLN A 184 12.72 -11.15 8.34
N SER A 185 13.79 -10.72 9.03
CA SER A 185 14.27 -9.34 9.07
C SER A 185 15.66 -9.27 8.44
N GLU A 186 15.93 -8.23 7.68
CA GLU A 186 17.16 -8.03 6.92
C GLU A 186 17.74 -6.63 7.18
N GLY A 187 19.02 -6.46 6.86
CA GLY A 187 19.69 -5.16 6.90
C GLY A 187 19.52 -4.43 8.24
N ASN A 188 19.93 -5.05 9.34
CA ASN A 188 19.77 -4.46 10.67
C ASN A 188 18.37 -3.87 10.91
N ASN A 189 17.34 -4.61 10.49
CA ASN A 189 15.91 -4.21 10.51
C ASN A 189 15.55 -3.06 9.57
N TRP A 190 16.28 -2.80 8.52
CA TRP A 190 15.82 -1.91 7.45
C TRP A 190 14.72 -2.53 6.59
N SER A 191 14.71 -3.85 6.45
CA SER A 191 13.73 -4.56 5.64
C SER A 191 13.13 -5.77 6.37
N ARG A 192 11.96 -6.18 5.90
CA ARG A 192 11.25 -7.41 6.30
C ARG A 192 10.92 -8.22 5.06
N THR A 193 11.19 -9.52 5.12
CA THR A 193 10.66 -10.46 4.14
C THR A 193 9.26 -10.89 4.58
N VAL A 194 8.27 -10.65 3.75
CA VAL A 194 6.85 -10.95 4.02
C VAL A 194 6.34 -11.99 3.05
N LEU A 195 5.67 -13.01 3.58
CA LEU A 195 4.92 -14.01 2.81
C LEU A 195 3.44 -13.65 2.83
N THR A 196 2.86 -13.38 1.66
CA THR A 196 1.42 -13.12 1.51
C THR A 196 0.76 -14.21 0.67
N ALA A 197 -0.53 -14.47 0.87
CA ALA A 197 -1.29 -15.44 0.07
C ALA A 197 -1.31 -15.07 -1.42
N THR A 198 -1.37 -13.78 -1.72
CA THR A 198 -1.18 -13.21 -3.07
C THR A 198 0.03 -12.30 -3.04
N PRO A 199 1.18 -12.72 -3.57
CA PRO A 199 2.40 -11.89 -3.58
C PRO A 199 2.18 -10.51 -4.18
N GLY A 200 2.92 -9.52 -3.70
CA GLY A 200 3.11 -8.26 -4.44
C GLY A 200 3.85 -8.57 -5.73
N ILE A 201 3.37 -8.00 -6.83
CA ILE A 201 3.92 -8.17 -8.18
C ILE A 201 4.31 -6.79 -8.74
N PRO A 202 5.04 -6.71 -9.88
CA PRO A 202 5.36 -5.42 -10.49
C PRO A 202 4.12 -4.54 -10.61
N GLY A 203 4.23 -3.28 -10.15
CA GLY A 203 3.11 -2.33 -10.01
C GLY A 203 2.50 -2.26 -8.61
N ASP A 204 2.64 -3.30 -7.75
CA ASP A 204 2.32 -3.20 -6.33
C ASP A 204 3.44 -2.46 -5.54
N SER A 205 4.59 -2.21 -6.15
CA SER A 205 5.72 -1.45 -5.60
C SER A 205 5.28 -0.15 -4.96
N GLY A 206 5.80 0.15 -3.78
CA GLY A 206 5.44 1.34 -3.02
C GLY A 206 4.23 1.18 -2.11
N SER A 207 3.40 0.13 -2.27
CA SER A 207 2.22 -0.07 -1.42
C SER A 207 2.57 -0.16 0.07
N GLY A 208 1.72 0.41 0.91
CA GLY A 208 1.91 0.47 2.35
C GLY A 208 1.55 -0.82 3.07
N PHE A 209 2.32 -1.16 4.09
CA PHE A 209 2.02 -2.26 4.99
C PHE A 209 1.54 -1.77 6.34
N LEU A 210 0.49 -2.40 6.85
CA LEU A 210 -0.09 -2.17 8.17
C LEU A 210 0.22 -3.35 9.09
N SER A 211 0.46 -3.07 10.38
CA SER A 211 0.52 -4.10 11.43
C SER A 211 -0.87 -4.65 11.75
N ALA A 212 -0.93 -5.69 12.58
CA ALA A 212 -2.18 -6.23 13.13
C ALA A 212 -3.01 -5.23 13.96
N THR A 213 -2.43 -4.08 14.33
CA THR A 213 -3.11 -2.98 15.03
C THR A 213 -3.35 -1.77 14.14
N GLY A 214 -3.10 -1.89 12.83
CA GLY A 214 -3.34 -0.85 11.85
C GLY A 214 -2.29 0.25 11.81
N GLN A 215 -1.11 0.05 12.39
CA GLN A 215 -0.01 1.00 12.29
C GLN A 215 0.68 0.88 10.93
N ALA A 216 1.03 2.00 10.31
CA ALA A 216 1.84 2.04 9.09
C ALA A 216 3.28 1.60 9.43
N ILE A 217 3.75 0.49 8.85
CA ILE A 217 5.02 -0.15 9.24
C ILE A 217 6.01 -0.32 8.11
N GLY A 218 5.58 -0.23 6.84
CA GLY A 218 6.53 -0.46 5.75
C GLY A 218 6.03 -0.06 4.39
N THR A 219 6.99 -0.04 3.44
CA THR A 219 6.82 0.24 2.01
C THR A 219 7.23 -0.99 1.21
N LEU A 220 6.39 -1.48 0.31
CA LEU A 220 6.73 -2.60 -0.57
C LEU A 220 7.83 -2.17 -1.55
N SER A 221 8.97 -2.83 -1.47
CA SER A 221 10.14 -2.53 -2.30
C SER A 221 10.38 -3.59 -3.37
N THR A 222 10.45 -4.88 -3.01
CA THR A 222 10.90 -5.91 -3.93
C THR A 222 9.99 -7.13 -3.97
N LEU A 223 9.97 -7.81 -5.13
CA LEU A 223 9.51 -9.20 -5.25
C LEU A 223 10.73 -10.12 -5.19
N GLN A 224 10.76 -11.00 -4.20
CA GLN A 224 11.91 -11.87 -3.96
C GLN A 224 11.70 -13.26 -4.56
N VAL A 225 12.79 -13.87 -5.00
CA VAL A 225 12.84 -15.26 -5.49
C VAL A 225 13.49 -16.19 -4.46
N LEU A 226 14.23 -15.65 -3.51
CA LEU A 226 14.89 -16.33 -2.40
C LEU A 226 14.58 -15.58 -1.08
N PRO A 227 14.56 -16.26 0.09
CA PRO A 227 14.67 -17.70 0.26
C PRO A 227 13.44 -18.49 -0.20
N ILE A 228 12.28 -17.82 -0.33
CA ILE A 228 11.02 -18.41 -0.80
C ILE A 228 10.51 -17.54 -1.95
N ALA A 229 10.33 -18.14 -3.13
CA ALA A 229 9.80 -17.44 -4.29
C ALA A 229 8.39 -16.90 -4.01
N GLY A 230 8.16 -15.64 -4.39
CA GLY A 230 6.88 -14.97 -4.19
C GLY A 230 6.77 -14.27 -2.83
N THR A 231 7.85 -14.16 -2.06
CA THR A 231 7.91 -13.24 -0.91
C THR A 231 8.22 -11.82 -1.37
N ASN A 232 7.93 -10.86 -0.50
CA ASN A 232 8.20 -9.45 -0.77
C ASN A 232 9.15 -8.87 0.27
N GLY A 233 10.09 -8.06 -0.18
CA GLY A 233 10.88 -7.18 0.66
C GLY A 233 10.09 -5.91 0.96
N VAL A 234 9.99 -5.56 2.25
CA VAL A 234 9.23 -4.42 2.76
C VAL A 234 10.17 -3.54 3.58
N GLY A 235 10.45 -2.33 3.11
CA GLY A 235 11.25 -1.33 3.83
C GLY A 235 10.58 -0.92 5.15
N ASP A 236 11.37 -0.70 6.20
CA ASP A 236 10.87 -0.22 7.50
C ASP A 236 10.52 1.27 7.42
N LEU A 237 9.23 1.60 7.40
CA LEU A 237 8.76 2.97 7.23
C LEU A 237 9.28 3.91 8.33
N SER A 238 9.48 3.43 9.56
CA SER A 238 9.97 4.28 10.65
C SER A 238 11.42 4.71 10.42
N LYS A 239 12.25 3.82 9.85
CA LYS A 239 13.63 4.11 9.45
C LYS A 239 13.68 5.01 8.21
N GLU A 240 12.86 4.70 7.19
CA GLU A 240 12.75 5.52 5.98
C GLU A 240 12.37 6.98 6.31
N LEU A 241 11.34 7.17 7.14
CA LEU A 241 10.93 8.50 7.61
C LEU A 241 11.98 9.15 8.53
N GLY A 242 12.63 8.37 9.38
CA GLY A 242 13.74 8.84 10.23
C GLY A 242 14.89 9.36 9.37
N TYR A 243 15.29 8.62 8.36
CA TYR A 243 16.32 9.02 7.41
C TYR A 243 15.95 10.30 6.66
N MET A 244 14.75 10.34 6.09
CA MET A 244 14.22 11.52 5.40
C MET A 244 14.26 12.77 6.27
N ARG A 245 13.77 12.68 7.49
CA ARG A 245 13.71 13.81 8.43
C ARG A 245 15.08 14.32 8.85
N ALA A 246 16.03 13.41 9.00
CA ALA A 246 17.41 13.76 9.41
C ALA A 246 18.24 14.33 8.24
N ASN A 247 17.93 13.98 6.99
CA ASN A 247 18.80 14.21 5.86
C ASN A 247 18.19 15.09 4.75
N SER A 248 17.01 15.67 4.97
CA SER A 248 16.34 16.52 4.00
C SER A 248 15.56 17.67 4.66
N SER A 249 14.92 18.51 3.84
CA SER A 249 14.04 19.59 4.32
C SER A 249 12.68 19.11 4.86
N PHE A 250 12.39 17.82 4.80
CA PHE A 250 11.12 17.22 5.21
C PHE A 250 11.09 16.78 6.68
N SER A 251 11.82 17.49 7.55
CA SER A 251 11.91 17.16 9.00
C SER A 251 10.56 17.19 9.73
N GLY A 252 9.61 18.00 9.26
CA GLY A 252 8.28 18.17 9.85
C GLY A 252 7.19 17.28 9.27
N VAL A 253 7.50 16.44 8.26
CA VAL A 253 6.51 15.60 7.61
C VAL A 253 5.98 14.53 8.57
N GLN A 254 4.65 14.41 8.63
CA GLN A 254 3.93 13.46 9.48
C GLN A 254 2.92 12.66 8.66
N LEU A 255 2.69 11.41 9.08
CA LEU A 255 1.61 10.57 8.57
C LEU A 255 0.27 11.22 8.91
N VAL A 256 -0.66 11.20 7.96
CA VAL A 256 -2.06 11.53 8.20
C VAL A 256 -2.80 10.24 8.53
N PRO A 257 -3.36 10.09 9.75
CA PRO A 257 -4.13 8.90 10.11
C PRO A 257 -5.37 8.74 9.23
N GLY A 258 -5.77 7.49 9.02
CA GLY A 258 -7.01 7.18 8.34
C GLY A 258 -8.23 7.69 9.09
N THR A 259 -9.29 8.02 8.35
CA THR A 259 -10.56 8.52 8.90
C THR A 259 -11.46 7.41 9.41
N ARG A 260 -11.20 6.17 8.98
CA ARG A 260 -11.93 4.96 9.42
C ARG A 260 -11.03 4.06 10.26
N PRO A 261 -11.57 3.43 11.32
CA PRO A 261 -10.80 2.52 12.17
C PRO A 261 -10.28 1.34 11.36
N PHE A 262 -9.07 0.89 11.71
CA PHE A 262 -8.51 -0.35 11.17
C PHE A 262 -9.33 -1.56 11.66
N ARG A 263 -9.62 -2.50 10.77
CA ARG A 263 -10.42 -3.70 11.07
C ARG A 263 -9.63 -4.99 11.00
N GLY A 264 -8.56 -5.06 10.19
CA GLY A 264 -7.72 -6.26 10.05
C GLY A 264 -8.48 -7.50 9.56
N ASP A 265 -9.55 -7.31 8.81
CA ASP A 265 -10.39 -8.38 8.27
C ASP A 265 -10.21 -8.43 6.74
N LEU A 266 -9.39 -9.39 6.30
CA LEU A 266 -9.11 -9.56 4.88
C LEU A 266 -10.36 -9.92 4.08
N LEU A 267 -11.24 -10.77 4.62
CA LEU A 267 -12.44 -11.19 3.90
C LEU A 267 -13.37 -10.00 3.68
N GLN A 268 -13.58 -9.17 4.70
CA GLN A 268 -14.37 -7.96 4.57
C GLN A 268 -13.71 -6.98 3.59
N ALA A 269 -12.39 -6.83 3.63
CA ALA A 269 -11.67 -5.96 2.69
C ALA A 269 -11.83 -6.42 1.23
N ILE A 270 -11.80 -7.73 0.98
CA ILE A 270 -12.04 -8.33 -0.35
C ILE A 270 -13.47 -8.07 -0.83
N LEU A 271 -14.46 -8.16 0.07
CA LEU A 271 -15.88 -7.99 -0.28
C LEU A 271 -16.30 -6.53 -0.47
N SER A 272 -15.52 -5.59 0.05
CA SER A 272 -15.80 -4.14 -0.03
C SER A 272 -15.06 -3.42 -1.16
N GLY A 273 -14.19 -4.13 -1.88
CA GLY A 273 -13.31 -3.57 -2.94
C GLY A 273 -13.87 -3.57 -4.36
#